data_72abf5841171564ba044d2ec62c5bb4a
#
_entry.id   72abf5841171564ba044d2ec62c5bb4a
#
_cell.length_a   1.000
_cell.length_b   1.000
_cell.length_c   1.000
_cell.angle_alpha   90.00
_cell.angle_beta   90.00
_cell.angle_gamma   90.00
#
_symmetry.space_group_name_H-M   'P 1'
#
loop_
_entity.id
_entity.type
_entity.pdbx_description
1 polymer ?
#
loop_
_entity_poly.entity_id
_entity_poly.type
_entity_poly.pdbx_seq_one_letter_code
_entity_poly.pdbx_strand_id
1 'polypeptide(L)'
;MNMEAVLRAAAWVEQHLTEPVGVEGMAAAAGYSLFHFSRMFNGLVQQPPYDYLLRRRLCEAARMLQNADVRAIDAAMRYQFNSPEVFSRAFVRVIGETPSAWRLSGRVDARRFLPPLTREYLQVLQQQNEWQLKCERIEPAAMNGSWTICRYDREPPAFSAAEGEWLAMPADAQILLRFSFAACLEEVGLVCRFLYHCWLPRAGYCPAGAADWRRASAEPARQIVVLIPVRGK
;
A
#
# COMPACT_ATOMS: atom_id res chain seq x y z
N MET A 1 4.97 22.63 -5.75
CA MET A 1 5.35 21.97 -4.47
C MET A 1 6.73 21.35 -4.64
N ASN A 2 7.59 21.35 -3.61
CA ASN A 2 8.98 20.89 -3.72
C ASN A 2 9.09 19.38 -3.50
N MET A 3 9.01 18.61 -4.59
CA MET A 3 9.13 17.14 -4.60
C MET A 3 10.48 16.66 -4.04
N GLU A 4 11.56 17.38 -4.35
CA GLU A 4 12.91 17.03 -3.87
C GLU A 4 13.00 17.06 -2.35
N ALA A 5 12.35 18.02 -1.69
CA ALA A 5 12.33 18.10 -0.24
C ALA A 5 11.59 16.88 0.38
N VAL A 6 10.48 16.44 -0.25
CA VAL A 6 9.76 15.25 0.19
C VAL A 6 10.59 13.99 -0.01
N LEU A 7 11.30 13.87 -1.14
CA LEU A 7 12.19 12.74 -1.41
C LEU A 7 13.38 12.69 -0.44
N ARG A 8 13.98 13.86 -0.11
CA ARG A 8 15.04 13.91 0.93
C ARG A 8 14.52 13.44 2.29
N ALA A 9 13.33 13.92 2.72
CA ALA A 9 12.73 13.47 3.97
C ALA A 9 12.43 11.96 3.95
N ALA A 10 11.92 11.43 2.85
CA ALA A 10 11.66 10.00 2.71
C ALA A 10 12.95 9.16 2.76
N ALA A 11 14.00 9.58 2.06
CA ALA A 11 15.31 8.92 2.10
C ALA A 11 15.92 8.96 3.51
N TRP A 12 15.77 10.08 4.21
CA TRP A 12 16.19 10.20 5.60
C TRP A 12 15.43 9.24 6.52
N VAL A 13 14.11 9.09 6.35
CA VAL A 13 13.29 8.11 7.09
C VAL A 13 13.83 6.71 6.95
N GLU A 14 14.17 6.28 5.72
CA GLU A 14 14.68 4.92 5.47
C GLU A 14 15.99 4.63 6.23
N GLN A 15 16.82 5.65 6.45
CA GLN A 15 18.06 5.52 7.20
C GLN A 15 17.86 5.51 8.72
N HIS A 16 16.71 6.02 9.22
CA HIS A 16 16.45 6.24 10.65
C HIS A 16 15.24 5.49 11.20
N LEU A 17 14.75 4.44 10.50
CA LEU A 17 13.55 3.69 10.91
C LEU A 17 13.67 3.08 12.31
N THR A 18 14.87 2.70 12.70
CA THR A 18 15.18 2.06 14.00
C THR A 18 15.59 3.06 15.08
N GLU A 19 15.57 4.36 14.79
CA GLU A 19 15.95 5.41 15.73
C GLU A 19 14.72 6.13 16.31
N PRO A 20 14.81 6.77 17.49
CA PRO A 20 13.71 7.49 18.13
C PRO A 20 13.45 8.84 17.45
N VAL A 21 13.13 8.81 16.15
CA VAL A 21 12.87 10.00 15.34
C VAL A 21 11.38 10.20 15.08
N GLY A 22 10.99 11.47 14.82
CA GLY A 22 9.63 11.88 14.52
C GLY A 22 9.53 12.73 13.26
N VAL A 23 8.37 13.37 13.10
CA VAL A 23 8.08 14.25 11.96
C VAL A 23 8.97 15.49 11.94
N GLU A 24 9.46 15.92 13.10
CA GLU A 24 10.41 17.03 13.25
C GLU A 24 11.72 16.74 12.52
N GLY A 25 12.25 15.53 12.65
CA GLY A 25 13.44 15.08 11.93
C GLY A 25 13.21 15.04 10.42
N MET A 26 12.05 14.58 9.98
CA MET A 26 11.66 14.61 8.56
C MET A 26 11.61 16.04 8.02
N ALA A 27 11.03 16.98 8.78
CA ALA A 27 10.93 18.38 8.39
C ALA A 27 12.32 19.04 8.31
N ALA A 28 13.20 18.76 9.27
CA ALA A 28 14.58 19.25 9.28
C ALA A 28 15.36 18.72 8.07
N ALA A 29 15.27 17.40 7.77
CA ALA A 29 15.89 16.80 6.59
C ALA A 29 15.38 17.39 5.27
N ALA A 30 14.11 17.81 5.23
CA ALA A 30 13.53 18.51 4.10
C ALA A 30 13.97 19.99 3.99
N GLY A 31 14.46 20.61 5.08
CA GLY A 31 14.81 22.02 5.16
C GLY A 31 13.60 22.94 5.36
N TYR A 32 12.57 22.47 6.07
CA TYR A 32 11.33 23.20 6.30
C TYR A 32 10.90 23.20 7.78
N SER A 33 10.07 24.16 8.17
CA SER A 33 9.37 24.10 9.45
C SER A 33 8.37 22.93 9.46
N LEU A 34 8.10 22.39 10.65
CA LEU A 34 7.18 21.26 10.84
C LEU A 34 5.81 21.48 10.19
N PHE A 35 5.24 22.67 10.34
CA PHE A 35 3.93 23.02 9.79
C PHE A 35 3.94 23.03 8.27
N HIS A 36 4.91 23.72 7.66
CA HIS A 36 5.03 23.81 6.21
C HIS A 36 5.31 22.43 5.60
N PHE A 37 6.25 21.67 6.19
CA PHE A 37 6.57 20.31 5.78
C PHE A 37 5.34 19.40 5.80
N SER A 38 4.59 19.39 6.91
CA SER A 38 3.43 18.52 7.07
C SER A 38 2.35 18.80 6.01
N ARG A 39 2.09 20.06 5.71
CA ARG A 39 1.16 20.44 4.63
C ARG A 39 1.66 20.02 3.26
N MET A 40 2.92 20.30 2.95
CA MET A 40 3.55 19.95 1.68
C MET A 40 3.59 18.44 1.48
N PHE A 41 4.02 17.69 2.50
CA PHE A 41 4.10 16.24 2.46
C PHE A 41 2.72 15.61 2.24
N ASN A 42 1.71 16.02 3.04
CA ASN A 42 0.36 15.51 2.89
C ASN A 42 -0.25 15.84 1.51
N GLY A 43 0.03 17.00 0.96
CA GLY A 43 -0.43 17.39 -0.38
C GLY A 43 0.20 16.57 -1.50
N LEU A 44 1.49 16.19 -1.37
CA LEU A 44 2.21 15.41 -2.38
C LEU A 44 2.01 13.90 -2.24
N VAL A 45 2.05 13.38 -1.00
CA VAL A 45 2.07 11.94 -0.71
C VAL A 45 0.67 11.39 -0.44
N GLN A 46 -0.31 12.28 -0.26
CA GLN A 46 -1.70 11.94 0.04
C GLN A 46 -1.87 11.18 1.37
N GLN A 47 -0.93 11.35 2.30
CA GLN A 47 -1.01 10.84 3.67
C GLN A 47 -0.15 11.69 4.61
N PRO A 48 -0.50 11.78 5.92
CA PRO A 48 0.30 12.51 6.89
C PRO A 48 1.73 11.94 7.02
N PRO A 49 2.76 12.79 7.28
CA PRO A 49 4.14 12.31 7.45
C PRO A 49 4.29 11.30 8.58
N TYR A 50 3.57 11.48 9.69
CA TYR A 50 3.58 10.53 10.81
C TYR A 50 3.06 9.15 10.38
N ASP A 51 1.96 9.10 9.61
CA ASP A 51 1.41 7.83 9.13
C ASP A 51 2.36 7.13 8.15
N TYR A 52 3.08 7.91 7.31
CA TYR A 52 4.13 7.36 6.45
C TYR A 52 5.23 6.71 7.27
N LEU A 53 5.82 7.43 8.24
CA LEU A 53 6.89 6.90 9.12
C LEU A 53 6.42 5.64 9.87
N LEU A 54 5.23 5.71 10.48
CA LEU A 54 4.65 4.58 11.22
C LEU A 54 4.47 3.35 10.31
N ARG A 55 3.93 3.54 9.12
CA ARG A 55 3.70 2.44 8.18
C ARG A 55 5.01 1.85 7.65
N ARG A 56 6.03 2.68 7.39
CA ARG A 56 7.36 2.18 7.00
C ARG A 56 7.96 1.30 8.09
N ARG A 57 7.92 1.76 9.35
CA ARG A 57 8.36 0.97 10.52
C ARG A 57 7.62 -0.35 10.63
N LEU A 58 6.30 -0.34 10.50
CA LEU A 58 5.48 -1.56 10.56
C LEU A 58 5.77 -2.52 9.40
N CYS A 59 6.01 -2.03 8.20
CA CYS A 59 6.37 -2.85 7.06
C CYS A 59 7.73 -3.56 7.28
N GLU A 60 8.73 -2.85 7.76
CA GLU A 60 10.04 -3.45 8.05
C GLU A 60 9.97 -4.41 9.25
N ALA A 61 9.17 -4.09 10.28
CA ALA A 61 8.89 -5.02 11.37
C ALA A 61 8.19 -6.30 10.87
N ALA A 62 7.24 -6.17 9.93
CA ALA A 62 6.56 -7.31 9.33
C ALA A 62 7.52 -8.19 8.50
N ARG A 63 8.47 -7.59 7.76
CA ARG A 63 9.55 -8.34 7.08
C ARG A 63 10.45 -9.06 8.08
N MET A 64 10.85 -8.38 9.15
CA MET A 64 11.66 -8.98 10.21
C MET A 64 10.98 -10.19 10.86
N LEU A 65 9.66 -10.11 11.06
CA LEU A 65 8.84 -11.20 11.63
C LEU A 65 8.61 -12.39 10.69
N GLN A 66 9.02 -12.33 9.43
CA GLN A 66 9.05 -13.50 8.55
C GLN A 66 10.12 -14.52 8.99
N ASN A 67 11.12 -14.08 9.74
CA ASN A 67 12.02 -14.99 10.43
C ASN A 67 11.33 -15.52 11.70
N ALA A 68 11.08 -16.83 11.76
CA ALA A 68 10.41 -17.50 12.87
C ALA A 68 11.10 -17.35 14.23
N ASP A 69 12.41 -17.09 14.24
CA ASP A 69 13.21 -16.90 15.47
C ASP A 69 13.00 -15.52 16.11
N VAL A 70 12.43 -14.56 15.37
CA VAL A 70 12.21 -13.21 15.85
C VAL A 70 10.91 -13.13 16.63
N ARG A 71 10.97 -12.63 17.87
CA ARG A 71 9.78 -12.37 18.69
C ARG A 71 9.15 -11.03 18.33
N ALA A 72 7.83 -10.93 18.47
CA ALA A 72 7.09 -9.69 18.21
C ALA A 72 7.57 -8.52 19.07
N ILE A 73 8.00 -8.78 20.32
CA ILE A 73 8.53 -7.76 21.21
C ILE A 73 9.87 -7.19 20.70
N ASP A 74 10.72 -8.03 20.14
CA ASP A 74 12.04 -7.60 19.63
C ASP A 74 11.85 -6.70 18.39
N ALA A 75 10.90 -7.05 17.51
CA ALA A 75 10.52 -6.21 16.39
C ALA A 75 9.90 -4.87 16.84
N ALA A 76 9.02 -4.89 17.85
CA ALA A 76 8.42 -3.68 18.40
C ALA A 76 9.49 -2.73 18.96
N MET A 77 10.40 -3.22 19.78
CA MET A 77 11.48 -2.42 20.36
C MET A 77 12.42 -1.87 19.29
N ARG A 78 12.82 -2.71 18.32
CA ARG A 78 13.73 -2.30 17.23
C ARG A 78 13.15 -1.14 16.43
N TYR A 79 11.85 -1.14 16.16
CA TYR A 79 11.18 -0.11 15.37
C TYR A 79 10.50 0.99 16.21
N GLN A 80 10.96 1.18 17.45
CA GLN A 80 10.62 2.31 18.31
C GLN A 80 9.14 2.36 18.73
N PHE A 81 8.52 1.20 18.99
CA PHE A 81 7.21 1.14 19.62
C PHE A 81 7.35 1.09 21.15
N ASN A 82 6.65 2.00 21.84
CA ASN A 82 6.77 2.19 23.29
C ASN A 82 6.19 1.01 24.10
N SER A 83 5.33 0.19 23.51
CA SER A 83 4.85 -1.03 24.14
C SER A 83 4.40 -2.07 23.11
N PRO A 84 4.41 -3.37 23.48
CA PRO A 84 3.91 -4.45 22.64
C PRO A 84 2.43 -4.29 22.25
N GLU A 85 1.61 -3.70 23.12
CA GLU A 85 0.19 -3.47 22.86
C GLU A 85 -0.02 -2.38 21.82
N VAL A 86 0.73 -1.29 21.90
CA VAL A 86 0.72 -0.21 20.90
C VAL A 86 1.17 -0.75 19.55
N PHE A 87 2.25 -1.53 19.55
CA PHE A 87 2.73 -2.22 18.35
C PHE A 87 1.67 -3.13 17.75
N SER A 88 1.10 -4.03 18.54
CA SER A 88 0.11 -5.01 18.07
C SER A 88 -1.13 -4.33 17.46
N ARG A 89 -1.66 -3.29 18.13
CA ARG A 89 -2.79 -2.51 17.59
C ARG A 89 -2.45 -1.82 16.27
N ALA A 90 -1.29 -1.18 16.19
CA ALA A 90 -0.85 -0.51 14.98
C ALA A 90 -0.58 -1.53 13.85
N PHE A 91 0.00 -2.68 14.18
CA PHE A 91 0.28 -3.76 13.25
C PHE A 91 -1.01 -4.33 12.66
N VAL A 92 -2.01 -4.67 13.49
CA VAL A 92 -3.33 -5.13 13.02
C VAL A 92 -3.98 -4.08 12.12
N ARG A 93 -3.92 -2.81 12.49
CA ARG A 93 -4.51 -1.71 11.70
C ARG A 93 -3.89 -1.60 10.30
N VAL A 94 -2.58 -1.81 10.15
CA VAL A 94 -1.85 -1.61 8.89
C VAL A 94 -1.70 -2.90 8.11
N ILE A 95 -1.31 -3.99 8.77
CA ILE A 95 -1.03 -5.27 8.14
C ILE A 95 -2.31 -6.16 8.07
N GLY A 96 -3.29 -5.91 8.96
CA GLY A 96 -4.57 -6.63 8.97
C GLY A 96 -4.59 -7.91 9.78
N GLU A 97 -3.47 -8.29 10.41
CA GLU A 97 -3.31 -9.50 11.24
C GLU A 97 -2.50 -9.16 12.50
N THR A 98 -2.56 -10.00 13.52
CA THR A 98 -1.68 -9.85 14.68
C THR A 98 -0.23 -10.20 14.33
N PRO A 99 0.78 -9.61 15.00
CA PRO A 99 2.19 -9.95 14.77
C PRO A 99 2.46 -11.46 14.91
N SER A 100 1.81 -12.13 15.86
CA SER A 100 1.97 -13.58 16.07
C SER A 100 1.34 -14.40 14.94
N ALA A 101 0.13 -14.04 14.48
CA ALA A 101 -0.51 -14.70 13.35
C ALA A 101 0.29 -14.50 12.07
N TRP A 102 0.80 -13.28 11.81
CA TRP A 102 1.66 -12.96 10.68
C TRP A 102 2.92 -13.83 10.65
N ARG A 103 3.61 -13.93 11.77
CA ARG A 103 4.82 -14.76 11.91
C ARG A 103 4.54 -16.26 11.64
N LEU A 104 3.43 -16.77 12.16
CA LEU A 104 3.06 -18.19 12.00
C LEU A 104 2.54 -18.51 10.60
N SER A 105 1.93 -17.55 9.92
CA SER A 105 1.35 -17.77 8.59
C SER A 105 2.40 -18.04 7.51
N GLY A 106 3.63 -17.51 7.69
CA GLY A 106 4.69 -17.55 6.68
C GLY A 106 4.30 -16.89 5.34
N ARG A 107 3.15 -16.21 5.30
CA ARG A 107 2.61 -15.60 4.08
C ARG A 107 3.18 -14.21 3.90
N VAL A 108 3.44 -13.86 2.65
CA VAL A 108 3.77 -12.49 2.24
C VAL A 108 2.59 -11.96 1.43
N ASP A 109 2.14 -10.75 1.77
CA ASP A 109 1.22 -10.00 0.91
C ASP A 109 1.87 -8.64 0.60
N ALA A 110 2.50 -8.55 -0.55
CA ALA A 110 3.25 -7.36 -0.97
C ALA A 110 2.39 -6.08 -1.01
N ARG A 111 1.04 -6.19 -1.14
CA ARG A 111 0.12 -5.03 -1.09
C ARG A 111 0.08 -4.35 0.26
N ARG A 112 0.44 -5.08 1.32
CA ARG A 112 0.46 -4.56 2.71
C ARG A 112 1.73 -3.79 3.01
N PHE A 113 2.78 -4.00 2.21
CA PHE A 113 4.06 -3.32 2.37
C PHE A 113 4.08 -1.99 1.61
N LEU A 114 4.04 -0.89 2.35
CA LEU A 114 4.30 0.42 1.76
C LEU A 114 5.79 0.50 1.37
N PRO A 115 6.14 0.54 0.09
CA PRO A 115 7.54 0.71 -0.31
C PRO A 115 8.02 2.15 -0.06
N PRO A 116 9.34 2.40 -0.03
CA PRO A 116 9.90 3.75 0.02
C PRO A 116 9.33 4.65 -1.09
N LEU A 117 9.20 5.95 -0.82
CA LEU A 117 8.75 6.91 -1.83
C LEU A 117 9.78 7.02 -2.97
N THR A 118 9.28 7.02 -4.21
CA THR A 118 10.08 7.26 -5.41
C THR A 118 9.58 8.50 -6.14
N ARG A 119 10.42 9.06 -7.00
CA ARG A 119 10.08 10.21 -7.85
C ARG A 119 8.91 9.89 -8.76
N GLU A 120 8.96 8.73 -9.42
CA GLU A 120 7.94 8.26 -10.35
C GLU A 120 6.59 8.17 -9.65
N TYR A 121 6.55 7.62 -8.43
CA TYR A 121 5.31 7.56 -7.65
C TYR A 121 4.75 8.94 -7.31
N LEU A 122 5.60 9.89 -6.92
CA LEU A 122 5.16 11.25 -6.64
C LEU A 122 4.67 11.98 -7.90
N GLN A 123 5.29 11.74 -9.06
CA GLN A 123 4.83 12.29 -10.35
C GLN A 123 3.45 11.76 -10.70
N VAL A 124 3.25 10.44 -10.60
CA VAL A 124 1.95 9.79 -10.85
C VAL A 124 0.87 10.31 -9.89
N LEU A 125 1.20 10.53 -8.60
CA LEU A 125 0.25 11.14 -7.65
C LEU A 125 -0.16 12.57 -8.01
N GLN A 126 0.69 13.35 -8.68
CA GLN A 126 0.32 14.70 -9.14
C GLN A 126 -0.70 14.68 -10.28
N GLN A 127 -0.72 13.60 -11.05
CA GLN A 127 -1.65 13.38 -12.16
C GLN A 127 -2.97 12.72 -11.74
N GLN A 128 -3.17 12.45 -10.44
CA GLN A 128 -4.35 11.69 -9.95
C GLN A 128 -5.69 12.26 -10.41
N ASN A 129 -5.81 13.57 -10.63
CA ASN A 129 -7.03 14.19 -11.13
C ASN A 129 -7.31 13.82 -12.60
N GLU A 130 -6.29 13.43 -13.36
CA GLU A 130 -6.38 13.02 -14.76
C GLU A 130 -6.83 11.57 -14.90
N TRP A 131 -6.70 10.76 -13.84
CA TRP A 131 -7.06 9.33 -13.88
C TRP A 131 -8.56 9.09 -14.06
N GLN A 132 -9.41 10.07 -13.77
CA GLN A 132 -10.88 9.89 -13.78
C GLN A 132 -11.32 8.65 -12.99
N LEU A 133 -10.67 8.41 -11.85
CA LEU A 133 -10.84 7.22 -11.03
C LEU A 133 -12.31 7.04 -10.63
N LYS A 134 -12.89 5.90 -11.03
CA LYS A 134 -14.22 5.46 -10.61
C LYS A 134 -14.09 4.19 -9.79
N CYS A 135 -14.90 4.05 -8.75
CA CYS A 135 -14.98 2.86 -7.93
C CYS A 135 -16.43 2.40 -7.82
N GLU A 136 -16.67 1.13 -8.08
CA GLU A 136 -17.98 0.50 -8.03
C GLU A 136 -17.89 -0.81 -7.25
N ARG A 137 -18.96 -1.18 -6.52
CA ARG A 137 -19.13 -2.55 -6.05
C ARG A 137 -19.72 -3.37 -7.15
N ILE A 138 -19.17 -4.54 -7.39
CA ILE A 138 -19.68 -5.45 -8.41
C ILE A 138 -19.88 -6.86 -7.86
N GLU A 139 -20.80 -7.58 -8.49
CA GLU A 139 -20.96 -9.02 -8.26
C GLU A 139 -19.91 -9.80 -9.06
N PRO A 140 -19.35 -10.89 -8.50
CA PRO A 140 -18.36 -11.71 -9.19
C PRO A 140 -18.84 -12.23 -10.55
N ALA A 141 -20.11 -12.54 -10.70
CA ALA A 141 -20.73 -12.99 -11.95
C ALA A 141 -20.63 -11.97 -13.11
N ALA A 142 -20.35 -10.70 -12.82
CA ALA A 142 -20.15 -9.66 -13.82
C ALA A 142 -18.73 -9.66 -14.45
N MET A 143 -17.86 -10.59 -14.06
CA MET A 143 -16.48 -10.67 -14.51
C MET A 143 -16.38 -11.53 -15.77
N ASN A 144 -16.56 -10.92 -16.95
CA ASN A 144 -16.44 -11.58 -18.23
C ASN A 144 -15.15 -11.16 -18.97
N GLY A 145 -14.55 -12.07 -19.76
CA GLY A 145 -13.40 -11.81 -20.64
C GLY A 145 -12.05 -12.16 -20.02
N SER A 146 -10.99 -11.78 -20.74
CA SER A 146 -9.60 -12.07 -20.35
C SER A 146 -9.12 -11.08 -19.28
N TRP A 147 -8.45 -11.59 -18.25
CA TRP A 147 -7.90 -10.83 -17.15
C TRP A 147 -6.45 -11.20 -16.91
N THR A 148 -5.66 -10.24 -16.44
CA THR A 148 -4.34 -10.52 -15.88
C THR A 148 -4.45 -10.64 -14.38
N ILE A 149 -4.07 -11.78 -13.81
CA ILE A 149 -3.99 -11.96 -12.36
C ILE A 149 -2.65 -11.41 -11.90
N CYS A 150 -2.69 -10.53 -10.91
CA CYS A 150 -1.52 -10.05 -10.20
C CYS A 150 -1.51 -10.67 -8.79
N ARG A 151 -0.57 -11.57 -8.53
CA ARG A 151 -0.38 -12.24 -7.24
C ARG A 151 0.63 -11.53 -6.38
N TYR A 152 0.34 -11.42 -5.09
CA TYR A 152 1.12 -10.67 -4.12
C TYR A 152 1.66 -11.53 -2.96
N ASP A 153 1.59 -12.85 -3.14
CA ASP A 153 2.14 -13.82 -2.20
C ASP A 153 3.66 -13.93 -2.20
N ARG A 154 4.31 -13.08 -3.01
CA ARG A 154 5.78 -12.92 -3.11
C ARG A 154 6.19 -11.51 -3.54
N GLU A 155 7.45 -11.15 -3.36
CA GLU A 155 8.09 -9.94 -3.88
C GLU A 155 9.20 -10.32 -4.86
N PRO A 156 9.21 -9.79 -6.10
CA PRO A 156 8.20 -8.93 -6.72
C PRO A 156 6.88 -9.68 -7.02
N PRO A 157 5.76 -8.95 -7.14
CA PRO A 157 4.48 -9.55 -7.52
C PRO A 157 4.56 -10.32 -8.84
N ALA A 158 3.85 -11.44 -8.94
CA ALA A 158 3.79 -12.25 -10.16
C ALA A 158 2.54 -11.95 -10.98
N PHE A 159 2.69 -11.95 -12.30
CA PHE A 159 1.62 -11.71 -13.25
C PHE A 159 1.38 -12.96 -14.08
N SER A 160 0.11 -13.31 -14.30
CA SER A 160 -0.28 -14.40 -15.19
C SER A 160 -1.58 -14.07 -15.91
N ALA A 161 -1.75 -14.55 -17.16
CA ALA A 161 -3.03 -14.47 -17.85
C ALA A 161 -4.04 -15.40 -17.19
N ALA A 162 -5.32 -14.98 -17.16
CA ALA A 162 -6.43 -15.80 -16.74
C ALA A 162 -7.63 -15.55 -17.65
N GLU A 163 -8.32 -16.62 -18.00
CA GLU A 163 -9.55 -16.58 -18.78
C GLU A 163 -10.66 -17.32 -18.04
N GLY A 164 -11.88 -16.75 -18.08
CA GLY A 164 -13.10 -17.44 -17.65
C GLY A 164 -13.23 -17.67 -16.14
N GLU A 165 -13.61 -18.87 -15.73
CA GLU A 165 -14.11 -19.27 -14.41
C GLU A 165 -13.11 -19.13 -13.23
N TRP A 166 -11.90 -18.67 -13.47
CA TRP A 166 -10.82 -18.56 -12.46
C TRP A 166 -10.98 -17.43 -11.47
N LEU A 167 -12.03 -16.65 -11.59
CA LEU A 167 -12.27 -15.45 -10.80
C LEU A 167 -13.15 -15.72 -9.58
N ALA A 168 -12.93 -16.84 -8.92
CA ALA A 168 -13.59 -17.12 -7.66
C ALA A 168 -13.17 -16.11 -6.59
N MET A 169 -14.15 -15.56 -5.88
CA MET A 169 -13.89 -14.68 -4.74
C MET A 169 -13.07 -15.43 -3.69
N PRO A 170 -12.01 -14.80 -3.13
CA PRO A 170 -11.32 -15.35 -1.97
C PRO A 170 -12.28 -15.60 -0.81
N ALA A 171 -12.07 -16.67 -0.05
CA ALA A 171 -12.96 -17.05 1.05
C ALA A 171 -13.07 -15.97 2.16
N ASP A 172 -12.05 -15.11 2.29
CA ASP A 172 -12.01 -14.00 3.23
C ASP A 172 -12.51 -12.67 2.65
N ALA A 173 -12.92 -12.66 1.37
CA ALA A 173 -13.45 -11.47 0.72
C ALA A 173 -14.95 -11.33 0.95
N GLN A 174 -15.39 -10.12 1.27
CA GLN A 174 -16.79 -9.77 1.47
C GLN A 174 -17.37 -8.99 0.28
N ILE A 175 -16.51 -8.25 -0.41
CA ILE A 175 -16.90 -7.30 -1.45
C ILE A 175 -15.86 -7.36 -2.57
N LEU A 176 -16.31 -7.24 -3.82
CA LEU A 176 -15.44 -7.00 -4.97
C LEU A 176 -15.57 -5.54 -5.41
N LEU A 177 -14.46 -4.81 -5.38
CA LEU A 177 -14.37 -3.44 -5.85
C LEU A 177 -13.78 -3.40 -7.26
N ARG A 178 -14.48 -2.75 -8.16
CA ARG A 178 -14.01 -2.43 -9.51
C ARG A 178 -13.53 -1.00 -9.55
N PHE A 179 -12.26 -0.82 -9.85
CA PHE A 179 -11.65 0.47 -10.14
C PHE A 179 -11.45 0.61 -11.63
N SER A 180 -11.91 1.74 -12.19
CA SER A 180 -11.67 2.10 -13.59
C SER A 180 -10.96 3.44 -13.63
N PHE A 181 -9.85 3.54 -14.36
CA PHE A 181 -9.06 4.76 -14.46
C PHE A 181 -8.29 4.83 -15.78
N ALA A 182 -7.93 6.05 -16.19
CA ALA A 182 -7.06 6.30 -17.34
C ALA A 182 -5.60 6.35 -16.87
N ALA A 183 -4.75 5.49 -17.42
CA ALA A 183 -3.31 5.50 -17.16
C ALA A 183 -2.55 4.76 -18.28
N CYS A 184 -1.26 5.03 -18.44
CA CYS A 184 -0.43 4.19 -19.27
C CYS A 184 -0.10 2.87 -18.53
N LEU A 185 0.26 1.82 -19.28
CA LEU A 185 0.53 0.50 -18.69
C LEU A 185 1.67 0.53 -17.65
N GLU A 186 2.65 1.39 -17.85
CA GLU A 186 3.79 1.56 -16.95
C GLU A 186 3.39 2.16 -15.60
N GLU A 187 2.34 2.97 -15.58
CA GLU A 187 1.83 3.63 -14.37
C GLU A 187 0.88 2.76 -13.55
N VAL A 188 0.31 1.69 -14.12
CA VAL A 188 -0.71 0.85 -13.45
C VAL A 188 -0.24 0.38 -12.08
N GLY A 189 1.02 -0.04 -11.96
CA GLY A 189 1.61 -0.46 -10.69
C GLY A 189 1.61 0.66 -9.64
N LEU A 190 1.92 1.88 -10.06
CA LEU A 190 1.96 3.06 -9.19
C LEU A 190 0.56 3.54 -8.79
N VAL A 191 -0.41 3.48 -9.72
CA VAL A 191 -1.83 3.74 -9.41
C VAL A 191 -2.36 2.68 -8.43
N CYS A 192 -2.06 1.41 -8.64
CA CYS A 192 -2.43 0.35 -7.69
C CYS A 192 -1.79 0.57 -6.30
N ARG A 193 -0.55 1.04 -6.24
CA ARG A 193 0.08 1.46 -4.99
C ARG A 193 -0.75 2.53 -4.27
N PHE A 194 -1.24 3.54 -5.00
CA PHE A 194 -2.16 4.54 -4.43
C PHE A 194 -3.46 3.90 -3.92
N LEU A 195 -4.06 2.98 -4.69
CA LEU A 195 -5.28 2.28 -4.26
C LEU A 195 -5.05 1.54 -2.94
N TYR A 196 -3.98 0.76 -2.81
CA TYR A 196 -3.72 -0.04 -1.61
C TYR A 196 -3.28 0.80 -0.40
N HIS A 197 -2.53 1.87 -0.61
CA HIS A 197 -1.91 2.58 0.52
C HIS A 197 -2.57 3.92 0.87
N CYS A 198 -3.41 4.46 -0.01
CA CYS A 198 -4.10 5.71 0.24
C CYS A 198 -5.61 5.54 0.16
N TRP A 199 -6.14 5.01 -0.94
CA TRP A 199 -7.58 4.98 -1.19
C TRP A 199 -8.32 3.97 -0.31
N LEU A 200 -7.96 2.68 -0.36
CA LEU A 200 -8.62 1.61 0.41
C LEU A 200 -8.61 1.87 1.91
N PRO A 201 -7.47 2.27 2.54
CA PRO A 201 -7.45 2.57 3.98
C PRO A 201 -8.37 3.72 4.37
N ARG A 202 -8.47 4.77 3.55
CA ARG A 202 -9.37 5.91 3.78
C ARG A 202 -10.83 5.52 3.65
N ALA A 203 -11.16 4.66 2.69
CA ALA A 203 -12.51 4.15 2.47
C ALA A 203 -12.92 3.06 3.46
N GLY A 204 -12.02 2.63 4.37
CA GLY A 204 -12.33 1.62 5.38
C GLY A 204 -12.25 0.18 4.88
N TYR A 205 -11.51 -0.08 3.79
CA TYR A 205 -11.34 -1.42 3.23
C TYR A 205 -9.93 -1.97 3.45
N CYS A 206 -9.84 -3.30 3.56
CA CYS A 206 -8.59 -4.05 3.52
C CYS A 206 -8.62 -5.02 2.35
N PRO A 207 -7.51 -5.20 1.60
CA PRO A 207 -7.43 -6.23 0.57
C PRO A 207 -7.67 -7.62 1.16
N ALA A 208 -8.40 -8.46 0.42
CA ALA A 208 -8.64 -9.85 0.72
C ALA A 208 -8.00 -10.77 -0.32
N GLY A 209 -7.79 -12.03 0.01
CA GLY A 209 -7.08 -12.98 -0.85
C GLY A 209 -5.62 -12.58 -1.11
N ALA A 210 -4.99 -13.19 -2.09
CA ALA A 210 -3.58 -12.98 -2.44
C ALA A 210 -3.38 -12.33 -3.82
N ALA A 211 -4.44 -11.90 -4.49
CA ALA A 211 -4.39 -11.39 -5.85
C ALA A 211 -5.39 -10.28 -6.12
N ASP A 212 -5.15 -9.52 -7.16
CA ASP A 212 -6.14 -8.70 -7.88
C ASP A 212 -6.21 -9.14 -9.35
N TRP A 213 -7.18 -8.59 -10.08
CA TRP A 213 -7.36 -8.86 -11.52
C TRP A 213 -7.34 -7.54 -12.28
N ARG A 214 -6.65 -7.52 -13.41
CA ARG A 214 -6.44 -6.33 -14.22
C ARG A 214 -6.78 -6.58 -15.66
N ARG A 215 -7.36 -5.56 -16.31
CA ARG A 215 -7.62 -5.54 -17.74
C ARG A 215 -7.40 -4.14 -18.29
N ALA A 216 -6.67 -4.04 -19.42
CA ALA A 216 -6.54 -2.83 -20.20
C ALA A 216 -7.48 -2.89 -21.42
N SER A 217 -8.16 -1.79 -21.77
CA SER A 217 -8.89 -1.71 -23.04
C SER A 217 -7.90 -1.51 -24.19
N ALA A 218 -8.24 -2.03 -25.37
CA ALA A 218 -7.44 -1.88 -26.58
C ALA A 218 -7.56 -0.50 -27.25
N GLU A 219 -8.46 0.38 -26.77
CA GLU A 219 -8.76 1.67 -27.38
C GLU A 219 -7.80 2.80 -26.95
N PRO A 220 -7.70 3.91 -27.75
CA PRO A 220 -6.65 4.94 -27.58
C PRO A 220 -6.69 5.67 -26.23
N ALA A 221 -7.81 5.76 -25.55
CA ALA A 221 -7.89 6.17 -24.14
C ALA A 221 -7.78 4.90 -23.26
N ARG A 222 -6.57 4.46 -23.00
CA ARG A 222 -6.28 3.23 -22.25
C ARG A 222 -6.98 3.21 -20.90
N GLN A 223 -8.22 2.76 -20.89
CA GLN A 223 -8.96 2.55 -19.67
C GLN A 223 -8.48 1.26 -19.01
N ILE A 224 -7.92 1.39 -17.84
CA ILE A 224 -7.51 0.27 -17.01
C ILE A 224 -8.64 -0.06 -16.05
N VAL A 225 -8.94 -1.33 -15.91
CA VAL A 225 -9.87 -1.85 -14.90
C VAL A 225 -9.08 -2.76 -13.95
N VAL A 226 -9.20 -2.50 -12.66
CA VAL A 226 -8.63 -3.33 -11.60
C VAL A 226 -9.76 -3.80 -10.68
N LEU A 227 -9.79 -5.11 -10.43
CA LEU A 227 -10.75 -5.73 -9.51
C LEU A 227 -10.01 -6.15 -8.25
N ILE A 228 -10.41 -5.58 -7.13
CA ILE A 228 -9.78 -5.85 -5.83
C ILE A 228 -10.82 -6.47 -4.92
N PRO A 229 -10.62 -7.75 -4.51
CA PRO A 229 -11.43 -8.33 -3.44
C PRO A 229 -11.04 -7.67 -2.12
N VAL A 230 -12.04 -7.28 -1.33
CA VAL A 230 -11.83 -6.59 -0.07
C VAL A 230 -12.74 -7.12 1.03
N ARG A 231 -12.33 -6.89 2.28
CA ARG A 231 -13.17 -6.98 3.48
C ARG A 231 -13.35 -5.58 4.07
N GLY A 232 -14.50 -5.34 4.68
CA GLY A 232 -14.72 -4.15 5.50
C GLY A 232 -13.86 -4.18 6.77
N LYS A 233 -13.64 -3.01 7.35
CA LYS A 233 -13.03 -2.89 8.69
C LYS A 233 -14.03 -3.22 9.75
#